data_59263af695d09bfb1df04aa2b81050c4
#
_entry.id   59263af695d09bfb1df04aa2b81050c4
#
_cell.length_a   1.000
_cell.length_b   1.000
_cell.length_c   1.000
_cell.angle_alpha   90.00
_cell.angle_beta   90.00
_cell.angle_gamma   90.00
#
_symmetry.space_group_name_H-M   'P 1'
#
loop_
_entity.id
_entity.type
_entity.pdbx_description
1 polymer ?
#
loop_
_entity_poly.entity_id
_entity_poly.type
_entity_poly.pdbx_seq_one_letter_code
_entity_poly.pdbx_strand_id
1 'polypeptide(L)'
;PTLPGGTSGLVKGQPYEVNTAGAPAGMQVYTHDEYGNADVCYTLGDWSASGTITMGDSDIVIVAAWPGESITIPEWKINYSWDGKIPDGVTLPTDDTSYKNNQPYEIDKTYTGETKIEVKDAYENVIGIYSFSGWDTKDGKITSNLTVTSIWSYEAKPQTPHKVAYTWSGLPENETLYDGEGNEVTPKLPGDITDLVNNQPYTLDNTLIGTTVYTHDQYGNQTAVYTLSGWTDPNNGIMGTAD
;
A
#
# COMPACT_ATOMS: atom_id res chain seq x y z
N PRO A 1 26.18 -42.01 12.52
CA PRO A 1 26.70 -43.04 13.46
C PRO A 1 27.54 -44.08 12.70
N THR A 2 28.61 -44.53 13.33
CA THR A 2 29.48 -45.60 12.79
C THR A 2 29.10 -46.90 13.48
N LEU A 3 28.79 -47.92 12.69
CA LEU A 3 28.56 -49.25 13.25
C LEU A 3 29.80 -49.79 13.94
N PRO A 4 29.70 -50.46 15.10
CA PRO A 4 30.81 -51.19 15.67
C PRO A 4 31.33 -52.23 14.67
N GLY A 5 32.63 -52.38 14.61
CA GLY A 5 33.24 -53.41 13.76
C GLY A 5 32.83 -54.84 14.14
N GLY A 6 32.57 -55.64 13.16
CA GLY A 6 32.33 -57.09 13.40
C GLY A 6 33.58 -57.82 13.88
N THR A 7 33.42 -58.87 14.66
CA THR A 7 34.48 -59.75 15.11
C THR A 7 34.38 -61.06 14.33
N SER A 8 35.50 -61.59 13.83
CA SER A 8 35.57 -62.84 13.11
C SER A 8 36.39 -63.86 13.84
N GLY A 9 36.29 -65.14 13.43
CA GLY A 9 37.06 -66.20 14.01
C GLY A 9 36.55 -66.72 15.35
N LEU A 10 35.31 -66.38 15.75
CA LEU A 10 34.66 -66.93 16.91
C LEU A 10 34.18 -68.36 16.64
N VAL A 11 34.28 -69.21 17.67
CA VAL A 11 33.86 -70.62 17.57
C VAL A 11 32.66 -70.90 18.47
N LYS A 12 31.93 -71.98 18.14
CA LYS A 12 30.78 -72.43 18.92
C LYS A 12 31.13 -72.56 20.41
N GLY A 13 30.26 -72.04 21.26
CA GLY A 13 30.42 -72.02 22.73
C GLY A 13 31.33 -70.90 23.25
N GLN A 14 31.95 -70.13 22.38
CA GLN A 14 32.78 -69.00 22.78
C GLN A 14 31.91 -67.81 23.23
N PRO A 15 32.21 -67.23 24.41
CA PRO A 15 31.52 -66.01 24.81
C PRO A 15 32.04 -64.83 24.00
N TYR A 16 31.12 -63.90 23.65
CA TYR A 16 31.41 -62.65 22.95
C TYR A 16 30.68 -61.49 23.64
N GLU A 17 31.40 -60.42 23.95
CA GLU A 17 30.83 -59.20 24.50
C GLU A 17 30.38 -58.29 23.34
N VAL A 18 29.09 -57.97 23.33
CA VAL A 18 28.50 -57.13 22.29
C VAL A 18 29.00 -55.68 22.48
N ASN A 19 29.72 -55.18 21.45
CA ASN A 19 30.23 -53.83 21.48
C ASN A 19 29.16 -52.84 21.01
N THR A 20 28.69 -51.99 21.90
CA THR A 20 27.72 -50.91 21.66
C THR A 20 28.31 -49.52 21.85
N ALA A 21 29.66 -49.43 22.09
CA ALA A 21 30.31 -48.18 22.51
C ALA A 21 30.22 -47.03 21.50
N GLY A 22 30.11 -47.33 20.19
CA GLY A 22 29.97 -46.31 19.14
C GLY A 22 28.55 -45.78 18.89
N ALA A 23 27.54 -46.44 19.46
CA ALA A 23 26.12 -46.12 19.26
C ALA A 23 25.32 -46.56 20.49
N PRO A 24 25.37 -45.82 21.59
CA PRO A 24 24.62 -46.15 22.80
C PRO A 24 23.11 -45.95 22.57
N ALA A 25 22.28 -46.78 23.23
CA ALA A 25 20.83 -46.62 23.21
C ALA A 25 20.43 -45.20 23.62
N GLY A 26 19.42 -44.67 22.95
CA GLY A 26 18.98 -43.28 23.13
C GLY A 26 19.80 -42.22 22.32
N MET A 27 20.82 -42.65 21.55
CA MET A 27 21.51 -41.74 20.63
C MET A 27 20.52 -41.19 19.61
N GLN A 28 20.57 -39.87 19.36
CA GLN A 28 19.70 -39.21 18.40
C GLN A 28 20.47 -38.72 17.17
N VAL A 29 19.85 -38.81 15.99
CA VAL A 29 20.31 -38.26 14.72
C VAL A 29 19.11 -37.63 14.00
N TYR A 30 19.39 -36.60 13.22
CA TYR A 30 18.34 -35.81 12.57
C TYR A 30 18.55 -35.81 11.06
N THR A 31 17.44 -35.90 10.33
CA THR A 31 17.41 -35.42 8.95
C THR A 31 16.96 -33.97 8.92
N HIS A 32 17.19 -33.31 7.77
CA HIS A 32 16.88 -31.90 7.61
C HIS A 32 16.19 -31.73 6.27
N ASP A 33 15.22 -30.78 6.24
CA ASP A 33 14.61 -30.33 5.00
C ASP A 33 15.61 -29.50 4.14
N GLU A 34 15.16 -29.06 2.96
CA GLU A 34 15.95 -28.26 2.03
C GLU A 34 16.34 -26.87 2.59
N TYR A 35 15.69 -26.41 3.65
CA TYR A 35 15.98 -25.12 4.32
C TYR A 35 16.84 -25.30 5.56
N GLY A 36 17.23 -26.52 5.88
CA GLY A 36 18.09 -26.85 7.02
C GLY A 36 17.34 -27.02 8.36
N ASN A 37 16.01 -27.10 8.35
CA ASN A 37 15.25 -27.43 9.55
C ASN A 37 15.29 -28.93 9.82
N ALA A 38 15.47 -29.33 11.07
CA ALA A 38 15.31 -30.72 11.46
C ALA A 38 13.85 -31.16 11.22
N ASP A 39 13.66 -32.20 10.41
CA ASP A 39 12.32 -32.69 10.01
C ASP A 39 11.97 -34.07 10.57
N VAL A 40 12.98 -34.92 10.83
CA VAL A 40 12.79 -36.19 11.50
C VAL A 40 13.90 -36.41 12.52
N CYS A 41 13.56 -36.81 13.73
CA CYS A 41 14.47 -37.30 14.76
C CYS A 41 14.44 -38.83 14.80
N TYR A 42 15.58 -39.46 14.55
CA TYR A 42 15.75 -40.89 14.72
C TYR A 42 16.45 -41.14 16.04
N THR A 43 15.83 -41.96 16.91
CA THR A 43 16.39 -42.34 18.19
C THR A 43 16.80 -43.79 18.13
N LEU A 44 18.07 -44.10 18.47
CA LEU A 44 18.54 -45.46 18.53
C LEU A 44 17.83 -46.20 19.68
N GLY A 45 17.06 -47.23 19.33
CA GLY A 45 16.49 -48.17 20.28
C GLY A 45 17.51 -49.17 20.82
N ASP A 46 17.00 -50.20 21.40
CA ASP A 46 17.84 -51.29 21.93
C ASP A 46 18.45 -52.11 20.78
N TRP A 47 19.64 -52.60 21.00
CA TRP A 47 20.25 -53.60 20.16
C TRP A 47 19.52 -54.94 20.31
N SER A 48 19.46 -55.77 19.27
CA SER A 48 18.84 -57.11 19.31
C SER A 48 19.54 -58.08 20.24
N ALA A 49 20.76 -57.75 20.65
CA ALA A 49 21.49 -58.40 21.73
C ALA A 49 22.40 -57.39 22.42
N SER A 50 22.64 -57.57 23.71
CA SER A 50 23.53 -56.77 24.55
C SER A 50 24.23 -57.64 25.58
N GLY A 51 25.32 -57.12 26.16
CA GLY A 51 26.14 -57.85 27.13
C GLY A 51 26.85 -59.07 26.49
N THR A 52 27.13 -60.07 27.26
CA THR A 52 27.84 -61.28 26.83
C THR A 52 26.84 -62.27 26.21
N ILE A 53 27.06 -62.65 24.98
CA ILE A 53 26.34 -63.69 24.26
C ILE A 53 27.23 -64.89 24.00
N THR A 54 26.62 -66.06 23.71
CA THR A 54 27.39 -67.27 23.42
C THR A 54 27.21 -67.60 21.95
N MET A 55 28.31 -67.86 21.20
CA MET A 55 28.26 -68.23 19.82
C MET A 55 27.64 -69.59 19.61
N GLY A 56 26.68 -69.66 18.66
CA GLY A 56 26.03 -70.88 18.19
C GLY A 56 26.79 -71.54 17.00
N ASP A 57 26.01 -72.28 16.18
CA ASP A 57 26.50 -72.99 15.00
C ASP A 57 26.53 -72.10 13.72
N SER A 58 26.07 -70.86 13.84
CA SER A 58 25.98 -69.91 12.72
C SER A 58 26.37 -68.50 13.15
N ASP A 59 26.65 -67.66 12.17
CA ASP A 59 26.92 -66.22 12.38
C ASP A 59 25.73 -65.53 13.06
N ILE A 60 26.02 -64.61 13.93
CA ILE A 60 25.03 -63.76 14.61
C ILE A 60 25.09 -62.36 14.04
N VAL A 61 23.95 -61.89 13.55
CA VAL A 61 23.79 -60.48 13.12
C VAL A 61 23.06 -59.70 14.26
N ILE A 62 23.75 -58.73 14.80
CA ILE A 62 23.22 -57.86 15.84
C ILE A 62 22.70 -56.61 15.17
N VAL A 63 21.42 -56.31 15.31
CA VAL A 63 20.73 -55.17 14.72
C VAL A 63 20.19 -54.21 15.76
N ALA A 64 20.15 -52.96 15.43
CA ALA A 64 19.45 -51.94 16.22
C ALA A 64 18.43 -51.24 15.35
N ALA A 65 17.29 -50.88 15.92
CA ALA A 65 16.26 -50.11 15.24
C ALA A 65 16.45 -48.64 15.47
N TRP A 66 16.14 -47.85 14.43
CA TRP A 66 16.13 -46.38 14.47
C TRP A 66 14.70 -45.90 14.16
N PRO A 67 13.76 -45.96 15.12
CA PRO A 67 12.45 -45.35 14.91
C PRO A 67 12.61 -43.85 14.70
N GLY A 68 11.90 -43.32 13.71
CA GLY A 68 11.91 -41.88 13.37
C GLY A 68 10.61 -41.25 13.83
N GLU A 69 10.71 -40.06 14.41
CA GLU A 69 9.59 -39.20 14.79
C GLU A 69 9.66 -37.92 14.00
N SER A 70 8.57 -37.52 13.34
CA SER A 70 8.48 -36.27 12.62
C SER A 70 8.53 -35.08 13.55
N ILE A 71 9.29 -34.05 13.17
CA ILE A 71 9.40 -32.78 13.89
C ILE A 71 8.53 -31.76 13.17
N THR A 72 7.65 -31.08 13.91
CA THR A 72 6.86 -29.99 13.36
C THR A 72 7.75 -28.79 13.09
N ILE A 73 7.88 -28.42 11.81
CA ILE A 73 8.62 -27.22 11.40
C ILE A 73 7.67 -26.03 11.53
N PRO A 74 8.05 -24.92 12.20
CA PRO A 74 7.24 -23.73 12.27
C PRO A 74 6.99 -23.15 10.88
N GLU A 75 5.79 -22.62 10.68
CA GLU A 75 5.39 -21.91 9.47
C GLU A 75 5.08 -20.46 9.78
N TRP A 76 5.42 -19.57 8.84
CA TRP A 76 5.37 -18.14 8.97
C TRP A 76 4.60 -17.50 7.82
N LYS A 77 4.06 -16.29 8.04
CA LYS A 77 3.32 -15.50 7.05
C LYS A 77 4.00 -14.16 6.82
N ILE A 78 3.82 -13.64 5.59
CA ILE A 78 4.17 -12.28 5.22
C ILE A 78 2.88 -11.47 5.12
N ASN A 79 2.82 -10.34 5.82
CA ASN A 79 1.72 -9.40 5.77
C ASN A 79 2.24 -8.06 5.26
N TYR A 80 1.51 -7.45 4.32
CA TYR A 80 1.83 -6.13 3.83
C TYR A 80 1.05 -5.06 4.57
N SER A 81 1.68 -3.92 4.83
CA SER A 81 1.07 -2.78 5.50
C SER A 81 1.47 -1.45 4.86
N TRP A 82 0.75 -0.40 5.18
CA TRP A 82 1.07 0.97 4.81
C TRP A 82 1.61 1.73 6.01
N ASP A 83 2.51 2.67 5.73
CA ASP A 83 2.87 3.71 6.68
C ASP A 83 1.99 4.93 6.39
N GLY A 84 1.05 5.22 7.29
CA GLY A 84 0.13 6.35 7.21
C GLY A 84 -1.22 6.06 6.55
N LYS A 85 -1.81 7.07 5.87
CA LYS A 85 -3.10 6.95 5.21
C LYS A 85 -2.94 6.38 3.79
N ILE A 86 -3.66 5.30 3.53
CA ILE A 86 -3.69 4.70 2.17
C ILE A 86 -4.46 5.65 1.24
N PRO A 87 -3.90 6.02 0.07
CA PRO A 87 -4.64 6.75 -0.96
C PRO A 87 -5.83 5.94 -1.48
N ASP A 88 -6.90 6.62 -1.85
CA ASP A 88 -8.08 5.97 -2.42
C ASP A 88 -7.71 5.21 -3.72
N GLY A 89 -8.28 4.03 -3.89
CA GLY A 89 -8.06 3.19 -5.07
C GLY A 89 -6.77 2.36 -5.05
N VAL A 90 -5.98 2.41 -3.98
CA VAL A 90 -4.77 1.60 -3.82
C VAL A 90 -5.05 0.39 -2.94
N THR A 91 -4.58 -0.77 -3.37
CA THR A 91 -4.69 -2.04 -2.63
C THR A 91 -3.30 -2.54 -2.25
N LEU A 92 -3.18 -3.03 -1.01
CA LEU A 92 -1.95 -3.71 -0.59
C LEU A 92 -1.81 -5.03 -1.33
N PRO A 93 -0.56 -5.46 -1.63
CA PRO A 93 -0.31 -6.83 -2.04
C PRO A 93 -0.77 -7.81 -0.95
N THR A 94 -1.10 -9.03 -1.37
CA THR A 94 -1.41 -10.14 -0.47
C THR A 94 -0.44 -11.28 -0.72
N ASP A 95 -0.02 -11.97 0.33
CA ASP A 95 0.76 -13.18 0.24
C ASP A 95 0.12 -14.26 1.15
N ASP A 96 -0.58 -15.19 0.52
CA ASP A 96 -1.25 -16.30 1.21
C ASP A 96 -0.32 -17.49 1.46
N THR A 97 0.94 -17.40 1.03
CA THR A 97 1.94 -18.46 1.18
C THR A 97 2.22 -18.74 2.66
N SER A 98 2.33 -20.02 3.00
CA SER A 98 2.85 -20.47 4.29
C SER A 98 4.31 -20.86 4.10
N TYR A 99 5.21 -20.12 4.70
CA TYR A 99 6.65 -20.30 4.57
C TYR A 99 7.19 -21.12 5.73
N LYS A 100 7.95 -22.17 5.46
CA LYS A 100 8.69 -22.90 6.48
C LYS A 100 9.81 -22.03 7.05
N ASN A 101 10.20 -22.30 8.28
CA ASN A 101 11.36 -21.63 8.89
C ASN A 101 12.59 -21.70 7.98
N ASN A 102 13.34 -20.61 7.86
CA ASN A 102 14.49 -20.41 6.97
C ASN A 102 14.21 -20.50 5.45
N GLN A 103 12.96 -20.67 5.03
CA GLN A 103 12.60 -20.63 3.62
C GLN A 103 12.87 -19.24 3.04
N PRO A 104 13.50 -19.13 1.83
CA PRO A 104 13.66 -17.86 1.16
C PRO A 104 12.30 -17.28 0.74
N TYR A 105 12.18 -15.95 0.79
CA TYR A 105 11.03 -15.20 0.29
C TYR A 105 11.50 -14.03 -0.57
N GLU A 106 10.61 -13.58 -1.44
CA GLU A 106 10.76 -12.34 -2.21
C GLU A 106 9.63 -11.38 -1.86
N ILE A 107 9.97 -10.10 -1.75
CA ILE A 107 9.00 -9.02 -1.54
C ILE A 107 8.23 -8.76 -2.84
N ASP A 108 6.94 -8.47 -2.71
CA ASP A 108 6.09 -8.11 -3.85
C ASP A 108 6.66 -6.91 -4.62
N LYS A 109 6.63 -7.00 -5.96
CA LYS A 109 7.19 -6.01 -6.90
C LYS A 109 6.10 -5.24 -7.68
N THR A 110 4.85 -5.30 -7.23
CA THR A 110 3.72 -4.58 -7.85
C THR A 110 3.99 -3.08 -7.86
N TYR A 111 4.53 -2.54 -6.75
CA TYR A 111 4.93 -1.15 -6.67
C TYR A 111 6.44 -1.01 -6.89
N THR A 112 6.80 -0.05 -7.74
CA THR A 112 8.20 0.28 -8.07
C THR A 112 8.49 1.74 -7.76
N GLY A 113 9.76 2.15 -7.73
CA GLY A 113 10.17 3.54 -7.51
C GLY A 113 9.61 4.55 -8.54
N GLU A 114 9.00 4.09 -9.62
CA GLU A 114 8.29 4.92 -10.60
C GLU A 114 6.79 5.04 -10.32
N THR A 115 6.26 4.26 -9.38
CA THR A 115 4.84 4.27 -9.04
C THR A 115 4.46 5.59 -8.37
N LYS A 116 3.52 6.31 -9.00
CA LYS A 116 2.95 7.56 -8.50
C LYS A 116 1.44 7.46 -8.45
N ILE A 117 0.86 8.04 -7.42
CA ILE A 117 -0.59 8.04 -7.19
C ILE A 117 -1.02 9.48 -6.99
N GLU A 118 -1.88 9.96 -7.88
CA GLU A 118 -2.45 11.29 -7.80
C GLU A 118 -3.61 11.32 -6.80
N VAL A 119 -3.60 12.32 -5.95
CA VAL A 119 -4.74 12.68 -5.11
C VAL A 119 -5.46 13.82 -5.78
N LYS A 120 -6.75 13.66 -6.01
CA LYS A 120 -7.58 14.64 -6.68
C LYS A 120 -8.63 15.23 -5.74
N ASP A 121 -9.03 16.47 -6.00
CA ASP A 121 -10.18 17.09 -5.35
C ASP A 121 -11.50 16.65 -5.99
N ALA A 122 -12.62 17.23 -5.52
CA ALA A 122 -13.96 16.93 -6.03
C ALA A 122 -14.17 17.38 -7.48
N TYR A 123 -13.26 18.18 -8.02
CA TYR A 123 -13.30 18.73 -9.38
C TYR A 123 -12.24 18.12 -10.30
N GLU A 124 -11.65 16.99 -9.89
CA GLU A 124 -10.61 16.25 -10.62
C GLU A 124 -9.25 16.96 -10.73
N ASN A 125 -9.01 18.05 -9.99
CA ASN A 125 -7.70 18.68 -9.95
C ASN A 125 -6.74 17.87 -9.09
N VAL A 126 -5.49 17.70 -9.55
CA VAL A 126 -4.45 17.03 -8.78
C VAL A 126 -4.00 17.95 -7.65
N ILE A 127 -4.30 17.57 -6.40
CA ILE A 127 -3.96 18.32 -5.18
C ILE A 127 -2.76 17.72 -4.44
N GLY A 128 -2.29 16.56 -4.87
CA GLY A 128 -1.10 15.92 -4.29
C GLY A 128 -0.69 14.67 -5.05
N ILE A 129 0.54 14.24 -4.81
CA ILE A 129 1.10 13.04 -5.43
C ILE A 129 1.80 12.22 -4.35
N TYR A 130 1.41 10.96 -4.19
CA TYR A 130 2.19 9.95 -3.49
C TYR A 130 3.19 9.32 -4.44
N SER A 131 4.44 9.17 -4.02
CA SER A 131 5.48 8.45 -4.76
C SER A 131 6.02 7.32 -3.91
N PHE A 132 6.02 6.09 -4.45
CA PHE A 132 6.55 4.93 -3.76
C PHE A 132 8.07 5.01 -3.68
N SER A 133 8.62 4.83 -2.49
CA SER A 133 10.06 4.88 -2.22
C SER A 133 10.67 3.50 -1.98
N GLY A 134 9.85 2.49 -1.66
CA GLY A 134 10.30 1.13 -1.40
C GLY A 134 9.51 0.45 -0.29
N TRP A 135 9.98 -0.72 0.09
CA TRP A 135 9.54 -1.46 1.26
C TRP A 135 10.58 -1.30 2.37
N ASP A 136 10.14 -1.35 3.63
CA ASP A 136 11.04 -1.31 4.82
C ASP A 136 11.88 -2.59 4.95
N THR A 137 11.52 -3.62 4.24
CA THR A 137 12.13 -4.96 4.26
C THR A 137 12.61 -5.35 2.87
N LYS A 138 13.60 -6.24 2.82
CA LYS A 138 14.17 -6.81 1.59
C LYS A 138 13.94 -8.31 1.55
N ASP A 139 14.11 -8.90 0.36
CA ASP A 139 14.15 -10.35 0.15
C ASP A 139 15.10 -11.02 1.15
N GLY A 140 14.76 -12.20 1.62
CA GLY A 140 15.54 -12.86 2.66
C GLY A 140 15.09 -14.28 3.00
N LYS A 141 15.39 -14.71 4.21
CA LYS A 141 14.91 -15.97 4.80
C LYS A 141 14.01 -15.66 5.98
N ILE A 142 12.85 -16.31 6.03
CA ILE A 142 11.85 -16.08 7.07
C ILE A 142 12.14 -16.92 8.31
N THR A 143 12.08 -16.30 9.49
CA THR A 143 12.29 -16.95 10.80
C THR A 143 11.20 -16.64 11.81
N SER A 144 10.24 -15.81 11.42
CA SER A 144 9.05 -15.43 12.19
C SER A 144 8.02 -14.82 11.24
N ASN A 145 6.79 -14.58 11.68
CA ASN A 145 5.86 -13.77 10.92
C ASN A 145 6.46 -12.40 10.62
N LEU A 146 6.32 -11.96 9.37
CA LEU A 146 6.90 -10.73 8.86
C LEU A 146 5.79 -9.75 8.48
N THR A 147 5.95 -8.49 8.88
CA THR A 147 5.15 -7.39 8.36
C THR A 147 6.05 -6.53 7.49
N VAL A 148 5.67 -6.34 6.24
CA VAL A 148 6.38 -5.55 5.23
C VAL A 148 5.60 -4.26 5.02
N THR A 149 6.23 -3.13 5.36
CA THR A 149 5.58 -1.82 5.31
C THR A 149 6.06 -1.03 4.09
N SER A 150 5.11 -0.49 3.32
CA SER A 150 5.43 0.38 2.19
C SER A 150 5.86 1.77 2.66
N ILE A 151 6.85 2.35 2.00
CA ILE A 151 7.37 3.68 2.28
C ILE A 151 6.97 4.59 1.13
N TRP A 152 6.20 5.64 1.42
CA TRP A 152 5.72 6.62 0.46
C TRP A 152 6.12 8.03 0.87
N SER A 153 6.44 8.86 -0.11
CA SER A 153 6.54 10.31 0.06
C SER A 153 5.30 10.98 -0.52
N TYR A 154 4.83 12.07 0.11
CA TYR A 154 3.72 12.87 -0.36
C TYR A 154 4.19 14.27 -0.73
N GLU A 155 3.86 14.73 -1.94
CA GLU A 155 4.08 16.09 -2.43
C GLU A 155 2.72 16.76 -2.63
N ALA A 156 2.44 17.83 -1.87
CA ALA A 156 1.24 18.62 -2.07
C ALA A 156 1.34 19.44 -3.36
N LYS A 157 0.24 19.53 -4.10
CA LYS A 157 0.06 20.40 -5.27
C LYS A 157 -1.02 21.44 -4.95
N PRO A 158 -0.64 22.58 -4.35
CA PRO A 158 -1.61 23.60 -4.00
C PRO A 158 -2.28 24.15 -5.25
N GLN A 159 -3.60 24.36 -5.16
CA GLN A 159 -4.37 25.00 -6.23
C GLN A 159 -4.25 26.52 -6.12
N THR A 160 -4.20 27.21 -7.26
CA THR A 160 -4.31 28.67 -7.33
C THR A 160 -5.81 29.01 -7.27
N PRO A 161 -6.25 29.84 -6.30
CA PRO A 161 -7.62 30.30 -6.29
C PRO A 161 -7.85 31.35 -7.39
N HIS A 162 -9.02 31.27 -8.00
CA HIS A 162 -9.50 32.16 -9.03
C HIS A 162 -10.75 32.91 -8.55
N LYS A 163 -11.18 33.91 -9.33
CA LYS A 163 -12.41 34.65 -9.05
C LYS A 163 -13.20 34.92 -10.32
N VAL A 164 -14.50 35.14 -10.16
CA VAL A 164 -15.39 35.75 -11.16
C VAL A 164 -15.65 37.17 -10.72
N ALA A 165 -15.22 38.11 -11.53
CA ALA A 165 -15.46 39.52 -11.29
C ALA A 165 -16.50 40.07 -12.30
N TYR A 166 -17.35 40.98 -11.86
CA TYR A 166 -18.34 41.61 -12.70
C TYR A 166 -17.83 42.96 -13.20
N THR A 167 -18.12 43.27 -14.45
CA THR A 167 -17.83 44.58 -15.03
C THR A 167 -19.02 45.06 -15.87
N TRP A 168 -19.21 46.39 -15.97
CA TRP A 168 -20.18 46.97 -16.87
C TRP A 168 -19.60 47.07 -18.29
N SER A 169 -20.48 46.88 -19.27
CA SER A 169 -20.20 47.17 -20.66
C SER A 169 -21.36 47.98 -21.26
N GLY A 170 -21.04 49.03 -22.01
CA GLY A 170 -22.06 49.82 -22.70
C GLY A 170 -22.71 50.94 -21.90
N LEU A 171 -22.37 51.11 -20.62
CA LEU A 171 -22.75 52.32 -19.89
C LEU A 171 -21.85 53.47 -20.23
N PRO A 172 -22.39 54.73 -20.28
CA PRO A 172 -21.54 55.93 -20.56
C PRO A 172 -20.62 56.23 -19.36
N GLU A 173 -19.37 56.50 -19.64
CA GLU A 173 -18.32 56.71 -18.62
C GLU A 173 -18.43 58.02 -17.84
N ASN A 174 -19.03 59.08 -18.45
CA ASN A 174 -19.00 60.44 -17.92
C ASN A 174 -20.38 61.08 -17.83
N GLU A 175 -21.44 60.30 -17.84
CA GLU A 175 -22.79 60.82 -17.72
C GLU A 175 -23.43 60.40 -16.37
N THR A 176 -24.23 61.29 -15.81
CA THR A 176 -25.04 60.97 -14.64
C THR A 176 -26.15 60.03 -15.04
N LEU A 177 -26.30 58.92 -14.28
CA LEU A 177 -27.35 57.93 -14.49
C LEU A 177 -28.50 58.21 -13.49
N TYR A 178 -29.73 57.96 -13.94
CA TYR A 178 -30.95 58.19 -13.19
C TYR A 178 -31.81 56.91 -13.16
N ASP A 179 -32.61 56.72 -12.11
CA ASP A 179 -33.67 55.71 -12.04
C ASP A 179 -34.93 56.14 -12.82
N GLY A 180 -35.95 55.29 -12.79
CA GLY A 180 -37.24 55.61 -13.43
C GLY A 180 -38.06 56.74 -12.78
N GLU A 181 -37.68 57.14 -11.54
CA GLU A 181 -38.26 58.24 -10.79
C GLU A 181 -37.48 59.56 -10.98
N GLY A 182 -36.35 59.53 -11.69
CA GLY A 182 -35.51 60.67 -11.92
C GLY A 182 -34.49 60.96 -10.86
N ASN A 183 -34.25 60.02 -9.92
CA ASN A 183 -33.20 60.15 -8.93
C ASN A 183 -31.87 59.77 -9.51
N GLU A 184 -30.79 60.46 -9.15
CA GLU A 184 -29.43 60.06 -9.49
C GLU A 184 -29.06 58.71 -8.87
N VAL A 185 -28.51 57.82 -9.65
CA VAL A 185 -28.11 56.48 -9.21
C VAL A 185 -26.73 56.10 -9.68
N THR A 186 -26.00 55.36 -8.86
CA THR A 186 -24.77 54.68 -9.21
C THR A 186 -25.04 53.17 -9.13
N PRO A 187 -25.20 52.49 -10.27
CA PRO A 187 -25.41 51.05 -10.29
C PRO A 187 -24.26 50.33 -9.58
N LYS A 188 -24.56 49.39 -8.67
CA LYS A 188 -23.57 48.59 -8.00
C LYS A 188 -23.50 47.22 -8.64
N LEU A 189 -22.27 46.77 -8.93
CA LEU A 189 -22.01 45.40 -9.38
C LEU A 189 -22.29 44.39 -8.28
N PRO A 190 -22.67 43.17 -8.59
CA PRO A 190 -22.63 42.06 -7.64
C PRO A 190 -21.23 41.92 -7.05
N GLY A 191 -21.14 41.31 -5.87
CA GLY A 191 -19.84 40.96 -5.30
C GLY A 191 -19.10 39.87 -6.14
N ASP A 192 -17.79 39.97 -6.19
CA ASP A 192 -16.98 38.93 -6.85
C ASP A 192 -17.26 37.56 -6.19
N ILE A 193 -17.24 36.49 -7.00
CA ILE A 193 -17.22 35.12 -6.49
C ILE A 193 -15.76 34.73 -6.38
N THR A 194 -15.28 34.47 -5.15
CA THR A 194 -13.86 34.24 -4.86
C THR A 194 -13.58 32.79 -4.47
N ASP A 195 -12.30 32.46 -4.34
CA ASP A 195 -11.79 31.18 -3.85
C ASP A 195 -12.23 29.94 -4.67
N LEU A 196 -12.52 30.16 -5.94
CA LEU A 196 -12.83 29.09 -6.88
C LEU A 196 -11.54 28.38 -7.32
N VAL A 197 -11.59 27.08 -7.45
CA VAL A 197 -10.52 26.30 -8.06
C VAL A 197 -10.88 25.92 -9.51
N ASN A 198 -9.89 25.53 -10.28
CA ASN A 198 -10.13 25.06 -11.65
C ASN A 198 -11.22 23.98 -11.70
N ASN A 199 -12.02 23.94 -12.75
CA ASN A 199 -13.16 23.05 -12.97
C ASN A 199 -14.32 23.19 -11.95
N GLN A 200 -14.20 24.05 -10.94
CA GLN A 200 -15.29 24.28 -9.99
C GLN A 200 -16.47 24.99 -10.65
N PRO A 201 -17.70 24.47 -10.55
CA PRO A 201 -18.88 25.17 -11.04
C PRO A 201 -19.19 26.39 -10.17
N TYR A 202 -19.68 27.44 -10.82
CA TYR A 202 -20.17 28.66 -10.16
C TYR A 202 -21.51 29.12 -10.76
N THR A 203 -22.21 29.99 -10.05
CA THR A 203 -23.48 30.56 -10.51
C THR A 203 -23.38 32.07 -10.45
N LEU A 204 -23.69 32.74 -11.57
CA LEU A 204 -23.72 34.19 -11.65
C LEU A 204 -24.91 34.76 -10.86
N ASP A 205 -24.69 35.91 -10.23
CA ASP A 205 -25.77 36.70 -9.63
C ASP A 205 -26.53 37.45 -10.73
N ASN A 206 -27.73 37.01 -11.02
CA ASN A 206 -28.60 37.56 -12.03
C ASN A 206 -29.64 38.54 -11.48
N THR A 207 -29.53 38.97 -10.22
CA THR A 207 -30.53 39.83 -9.55
C THR A 207 -30.67 41.20 -10.21
N LEU A 208 -29.61 41.67 -10.91
CA LEU A 208 -29.63 42.96 -11.62
C LEU A 208 -30.13 42.90 -13.06
N ILE A 209 -30.34 41.70 -13.63
CA ILE A 209 -30.84 41.57 -15.00
C ILE A 209 -32.22 42.20 -15.11
N GLY A 210 -32.42 43.05 -16.11
CA GLY A 210 -33.62 43.84 -16.30
C GLY A 210 -33.61 45.22 -15.61
N THR A 211 -32.58 45.53 -14.81
CA THR A 211 -32.44 46.87 -14.22
C THR A 211 -32.23 47.88 -15.36
N THR A 212 -32.95 49.00 -15.28
CA THR A 212 -32.91 50.06 -16.27
C THR A 212 -32.44 51.34 -15.64
N VAL A 213 -31.52 52.04 -16.32
CA VAL A 213 -31.07 53.38 -15.96
C VAL A 213 -31.18 54.30 -17.19
N TYR A 214 -31.20 55.63 -16.91
CA TYR A 214 -31.47 56.66 -17.91
C TYR A 214 -30.38 57.70 -17.84
N THR A 215 -30.17 58.39 -18.97
CA THR A 215 -29.44 59.65 -19.04
C THR A 215 -30.39 60.78 -19.42
N HIS A 216 -30.05 61.99 -18.97
CA HIS A 216 -30.81 63.21 -19.23
C HIS A 216 -29.95 64.32 -19.82
N ASP A 217 -30.57 65.23 -20.59
CA ASP A 217 -29.94 66.46 -21.06
C ASP A 217 -29.94 67.52 -19.93
N GLN A 218 -29.33 68.65 -20.21
CA GLN A 218 -29.25 69.80 -19.27
C GLN A 218 -30.63 70.38 -18.87
N TYR A 219 -31.68 70.00 -19.56
CA TYR A 219 -33.04 70.45 -19.32
C TYR A 219 -33.89 69.37 -18.60
N GLY A 220 -33.28 68.23 -18.27
CA GLY A 220 -33.92 67.11 -17.62
C GLY A 220 -34.75 66.21 -18.56
N ASN A 221 -34.58 66.32 -19.88
CA ASN A 221 -35.21 65.39 -20.80
C ASN A 221 -34.40 64.11 -20.93
N GLN A 222 -35.07 62.95 -20.91
CA GLN A 222 -34.41 61.65 -21.10
C GLN A 222 -33.76 61.59 -22.49
N THR A 223 -32.49 61.24 -22.54
CA THR A 223 -31.67 61.15 -23.73
C THR A 223 -31.38 59.70 -24.18
N ALA A 224 -31.21 58.79 -23.20
CA ALA A 224 -31.00 57.38 -23.48
C ALA A 224 -31.53 56.47 -22.35
N VAL A 225 -31.75 55.24 -22.71
CA VAL A 225 -32.18 54.15 -21.81
C VAL A 225 -31.17 53.02 -21.91
N TYR A 226 -30.68 52.53 -20.77
CA TYR A 226 -29.75 51.41 -20.67
C TYR A 226 -30.40 50.32 -19.80
N THR A 227 -30.56 49.13 -20.35
CA THR A 227 -31.13 47.97 -19.64
C THR A 227 -30.10 46.88 -19.61
N LEU A 228 -29.79 46.35 -18.41
CA LEU A 228 -28.90 45.18 -18.28
C LEU A 228 -29.61 43.94 -18.84
N SER A 229 -29.15 43.44 -19.96
CA SER A 229 -29.72 42.28 -20.65
C SER A 229 -29.19 40.94 -20.15
N GLY A 230 -28.02 40.94 -19.50
CA GLY A 230 -27.38 39.74 -18.97
C GLY A 230 -25.88 39.90 -18.79
N TRP A 231 -25.28 38.85 -18.30
CA TRP A 231 -23.83 38.72 -18.16
C TRP A 231 -23.27 37.89 -19.30
N THR A 232 -22.10 38.23 -19.80
CA THR A 232 -21.32 37.40 -20.71
C THR A 232 -20.39 36.54 -19.87
N ASP A 233 -20.58 35.22 -19.93
CA ASP A 233 -19.76 34.24 -19.23
C ASP A 233 -19.00 33.38 -20.26
N PRO A 234 -17.70 33.62 -20.46
CA PRO A 234 -16.91 32.84 -21.44
C PRO A 234 -16.67 31.40 -21.01
N ASN A 235 -16.83 31.10 -19.73
CA ASN A 235 -16.55 29.80 -19.14
C ASN A 235 -17.83 28.97 -18.86
N ASN A 236 -18.99 29.55 -19.16
CA ASN A 236 -20.28 28.83 -19.12
C ASN A 236 -20.60 28.23 -17.73
N GLY A 237 -20.24 28.93 -16.65
CA GLY A 237 -20.49 28.50 -15.25
C GLY A 237 -19.46 27.51 -14.69
N ILE A 238 -18.33 27.32 -15.33
CA ILE A 238 -17.24 26.45 -14.84
C ILE A 238 -15.94 27.26 -14.81
N MET A 239 -15.26 27.30 -13.65
CA MET A 239 -13.99 28.01 -13.51
C MET A 239 -12.90 27.39 -14.41
N GLY A 240 -12.27 28.25 -15.22
CA GLY A 240 -11.12 27.88 -16.04
C GLY A 240 -9.80 27.99 -15.26
N THR A 241 -8.71 28.01 -16.01
CA THR A 241 -7.34 28.14 -15.46
C THR A 241 -6.87 29.59 -15.30
N ALA A 242 -7.71 30.56 -15.66
CA ALA A 242 -7.47 32.00 -15.54
C ALA A 242 -8.75 32.69 -15.05
N ASP A 243 -8.55 33.84 -14.38
CA ASP A 243 -9.63 34.72 -13.90
C ASP A 243 -10.36 35.42 -15.05
#